data_5a214844ae8f4219770d1fe0538e0ccf
#
_entry.id   5a214844ae8f4219770d1fe0538e0ccf
#
_cell.length_a   1.000
_cell.length_b   1.000
_cell.length_c   1.000
_cell.angle_alpha   90.00
_cell.angle_beta   90.00
_cell.angle_gamma   90.00
#
_symmetry.space_group_name_H-M   'P 1'
#
loop_
_entity.id
_entity.type
_entity.pdbx_description
1 polymer ?
#
loop_
_entity_poly.entity_id
_entity_poly.type
_entity_poly.pdbx_seq_one_letter_code
_entity_poly.pdbx_strand_id
1 'polypeptide(L)'
;CQHPVSNNNTYLLYKRGWSGINIDLDPKNIRLFDLERPDEINICKCVSSDNSKKDLFFFHSGSPINSLEKKTTKDKSNFSLKKIETFTLNSILEDYKIQHIDYFNLDVEGHELDVLKNFNIQKYKPKVISVEFIDFQMNELEFKNNNLDRILKSELYKYFTSNNYHFVNWTHADLIFVHES
;
A
#
# COMPACT_ATOMS: atom_id res chain seq x y z
N CYS A 1 5.29 1.02 3.50
CA CYS A 1 5.57 2.21 4.32
C CYS A 1 7.06 2.55 4.27
N GLN A 2 7.45 3.72 3.81
CA GLN A 2 8.86 4.05 3.55
C GLN A 2 9.58 4.65 4.77
N HIS A 3 8.99 5.65 5.40
CA HIS A 3 9.60 6.37 6.53
C HIS A 3 8.56 6.59 7.64
N PRO A 4 8.89 6.38 8.93
CA PRO A 4 7.92 6.46 10.03
C PRO A 4 7.37 7.86 10.28
N VAL A 5 8.07 8.91 9.88
CA VAL A 5 7.76 10.32 10.19
C VAL A 5 7.50 11.15 8.92
N SER A 6 8.45 11.13 7.98
CA SER A 6 8.40 11.97 6.78
C SER A 6 7.56 11.32 5.68
N ASN A 7 6.67 12.09 5.04
CA ASN A 7 5.79 11.62 3.97
C ASN A 7 5.04 10.34 4.35
N ASN A 8 4.45 10.33 5.56
CA ASN A 8 3.81 9.16 6.13
C ASN A 8 2.34 9.44 6.46
N ASN A 9 1.44 8.73 5.82
CA ASN A 9 -0.01 8.92 5.94
C ASN A 9 -0.56 8.58 7.34
N THR A 10 0.18 7.80 8.15
CA THR A 10 -0.26 7.36 9.49
C THR A 10 0.43 8.08 10.63
N TYR A 11 1.47 8.90 10.38
CA TYR A 11 2.24 9.52 11.45
C TYR A 11 1.42 10.45 12.34
N LEU A 12 0.52 11.25 11.77
CA LEU A 12 -0.34 12.14 12.57
C LEU A 12 -1.35 11.37 13.43
N LEU A 13 -1.80 10.20 12.98
CA LEU A 13 -2.66 9.30 13.75
C LEU A 13 -1.87 8.73 14.93
N TYR A 14 -0.66 8.22 14.70
CA TYR A 14 0.25 7.78 15.75
C TYR A 14 0.49 8.86 16.80
N LYS A 15 0.78 10.09 16.40
CA LYS A 15 0.96 11.24 17.32
C LYS A 15 -0.28 11.56 18.14
N ARG A 16 -1.45 11.13 17.70
CA ARG A 16 -2.73 11.26 18.42
C ARG A 16 -3.10 10.02 19.25
N GLY A 17 -2.16 9.09 19.43
CA GLY A 17 -2.35 7.90 20.26
C GLY A 17 -3.01 6.72 19.55
N TRP A 18 -3.10 6.72 18.23
CA TRP A 18 -3.50 5.53 17.48
C TRP A 18 -2.35 4.51 17.49
N SER A 19 -2.71 3.25 17.46
CA SER A 19 -1.78 2.14 17.29
C SER A 19 -2.08 1.40 15.99
N GLY A 20 -1.06 0.76 15.43
CA GLY A 20 -1.22 0.10 14.14
C GLY A 20 -0.20 -0.96 13.84
N ILE A 21 -0.29 -1.46 12.61
CA ILE A 21 0.65 -2.37 12.00
C ILE A 21 1.30 -1.67 10.81
N ASN A 22 2.62 -1.69 10.77
CA ASN A 22 3.41 -1.22 9.65
C ASN A 22 4.05 -2.42 8.96
N ILE A 23 3.82 -2.54 7.66
CA ILE A 23 4.34 -3.65 6.86
C ILE A 23 5.18 -3.08 5.71
N ASP A 24 6.39 -3.55 5.59
CA ASP A 24 7.28 -3.18 4.48
C ASP A 24 8.17 -4.37 4.12
N LEU A 25 8.53 -4.49 2.85
CA LEU A 25 9.42 -5.56 2.39
C LEU A 25 10.90 -5.28 2.70
N ASP A 26 11.26 -4.03 2.98
CA ASP A 26 12.66 -3.63 3.24
C ASP A 26 12.95 -3.58 4.74
N PRO A 27 13.87 -4.41 5.23
CA PRO A 27 14.22 -4.43 6.66
C PRO A 27 14.81 -3.11 7.16
N LYS A 28 15.38 -2.28 6.28
CA LYS A 28 15.88 -0.97 6.66
C LYS A 28 14.73 -0.02 7.02
N ASN A 29 13.63 -0.05 6.25
CA ASN A 29 12.45 0.75 6.55
C ASN A 29 11.82 0.31 7.88
N ILE A 30 11.63 -0.99 8.06
CA ILE A 30 11.07 -1.54 9.32
C ILE A 30 11.92 -1.18 10.53
N ARG A 31 13.25 -1.23 10.42
CA ARG A 31 14.12 -0.80 11.51
C ARG A 31 13.92 0.67 11.91
N LEU A 32 13.62 1.55 10.97
CA LEU A 32 13.28 2.95 11.28
C LEU A 32 11.97 3.04 12.05
N PHE A 33 10.97 2.23 11.69
CA PHE A 33 9.72 2.15 12.45
C PHE A 33 9.94 1.61 13.86
N ASP A 34 10.79 0.60 14.06
CA ASP A 34 11.14 0.07 15.40
C ASP A 34 11.77 1.14 16.30
N LEU A 35 12.52 2.07 15.71
CA LEU A 35 13.17 3.16 16.46
C LEU A 35 12.20 4.31 16.78
N GLU A 36 11.37 4.72 15.81
CA GLU A 36 10.54 5.93 15.91
C GLU A 36 9.11 5.64 16.40
N ARG A 37 8.64 4.40 16.22
CA ARG A 37 7.28 3.95 16.55
C ARG A 37 7.33 2.57 17.23
N PRO A 38 8.06 2.43 18.35
CA PRO A 38 8.32 1.12 18.99
C PRO A 38 7.06 0.48 19.59
N ASP A 39 6.01 1.25 19.85
CA ASP A 39 4.76 0.77 20.44
C ASP A 39 3.82 0.15 19.39
N GLU A 40 4.20 0.18 18.11
CA GLU A 40 3.43 -0.42 17.02
C GLU A 40 4.02 -1.77 16.58
N ILE A 41 3.23 -2.54 15.86
CA ILE A 41 3.65 -3.81 15.28
C ILE A 41 4.35 -3.52 13.93
N ASN A 42 5.66 -3.71 13.86
CA ASN A 42 6.45 -3.45 12.67
C ASN A 42 6.90 -4.77 12.03
N ILE A 43 6.52 -5.01 10.77
CA ILE A 43 6.63 -6.32 10.13
C ILE A 43 7.41 -6.21 8.83
N CYS A 44 8.53 -6.94 8.75
CA CYS A 44 9.29 -7.08 7.50
C CYS A 44 8.73 -8.25 6.68
N LYS A 45 7.74 -7.98 5.84
CA LYS A 45 7.13 -8.95 4.92
C LYS A 45 6.76 -8.29 3.60
N CYS A 46 6.84 -9.05 2.51
CA CYS A 46 6.34 -8.62 1.20
C CYS A 46 4.89 -9.06 1.03
N VAL A 47 3.97 -8.11 0.86
CA VAL A 47 2.54 -8.40 0.70
C VAL A 47 2.21 -8.67 -0.76
N SER A 48 1.36 -9.68 -1.01
CA SER A 48 0.87 -10.02 -2.35
C SER A 48 -0.45 -10.79 -2.28
N SER A 49 -0.94 -11.28 -3.45
CA SER A 49 -2.17 -12.08 -3.54
C SER A 49 -2.05 -13.48 -2.94
N ASP A 50 -0.85 -14.02 -2.79
CA ASP A 50 -0.62 -15.39 -2.34
C ASP A 50 0.65 -15.51 -1.49
N ASN A 51 0.74 -16.62 -0.77
CA ASN A 51 1.93 -17.02 0.00
C ASN A 51 2.84 -17.86 -0.91
N SER A 52 3.75 -17.22 -1.61
CA SER A 52 4.64 -17.87 -2.59
C SER A 52 6.02 -17.23 -2.62
N LYS A 53 6.84 -17.64 -3.61
CA LYS A 53 8.09 -16.95 -3.93
C LYS A 53 7.93 -16.23 -5.24
N LYS A 54 8.12 -14.91 -5.23
CA LYS A 54 8.03 -14.05 -6.42
C LYS A 54 9.36 -13.39 -6.75
N ASP A 55 9.46 -12.86 -7.94
CA ASP A 55 10.58 -12.03 -8.36
C ASP A 55 10.35 -10.60 -7.91
N LEU A 56 11.28 -10.07 -7.13
CA LEU A 56 11.32 -8.67 -6.72
C LEU A 56 12.27 -7.91 -7.65
N PHE A 57 11.80 -6.85 -8.24
CA PHE A 57 12.62 -5.85 -8.94
C PHE A 57 13.24 -4.93 -7.88
N PHE A 58 14.48 -5.23 -7.52
CA PHE A 58 15.18 -4.59 -6.42
C PHE A 58 16.18 -3.57 -6.95
N PHE A 59 16.00 -2.31 -6.63
CA PHE A 59 16.92 -1.23 -6.99
C PHE A 59 18.01 -1.07 -5.94
N HIS A 60 17.64 -0.72 -4.72
CA HIS A 60 18.54 -0.67 -3.54
C HIS A 60 17.72 -0.72 -2.25
N SER A 61 18.38 -0.95 -1.12
CA SER A 61 17.73 -0.92 0.19
C SER A 61 17.24 0.49 0.52
N GLY A 62 16.01 0.61 0.99
CA GLY A 62 15.30 1.87 1.23
C GLY A 62 14.78 2.56 -0.04
N SER A 63 14.82 1.88 -1.19
CA SER A 63 14.24 2.44 -2.41
C SER A 63 12.71 2.40 -2.36
N PRO A 64 12.02 3.52 -2.62
CA PRO A 64 10.56 3.55 -2.67
C PRO A 64 9.99 2.78 -3.87
N ILE A 65 10.81 2.51 -4.89
CA ILE A 65 10.39 1.85 -6.14
C ILE A 65 10.75 0.36 -6.21
N ASN A 66 11.12 -0.28 -5.10
CA ASN A 66 11.22 -1.74 -5.03
C ASN A 66 9.83 -2.34 -5.16
N SER A 67 9.59 -3.19 -6.16
CA SER A 67 8.24 -3.67 -6.51
C SER A 67 8.26 -5.10 -7.03
N LEU A 68 7.13 -5.79 -6.89
CA LEU A 68 6.87 -7.06 -7.58
C LEU A 68 6.46 -6.84 -9.05
N GLU A 69 6.09 -5.62 -9.41
CA GLU A 69 5.71 -5.26 -10.79
C GLU A 69 6.90 -4.75 -11.59
N LYS A 70 6.99 -5.18 -12.84
CA LYS A 70 7.98 -4.66 -13.78
C LYS A 70 7.55 -3.27 -14.23
N LYS A 71 8.04 -2.23 -13.57
CA LYS A 71 7.79 -0.85 -13.99
C LYS A 71 8.33 -0.62 -15.41
N THR A 72 7.49 -0.09 -16.28
CA THR A 72 7.84 0.31 -17.65
C THR A 72 8.53 1.67 -17.68
N THR A 73 9.43 1.95 -16.75
CA THR A 73 10.20 3.20 -16.75
C THR A 73 11.33 3.15 -17.79
N LYS A 74 11.65 4.29 -18.37
CA LYS A 74 12.72 4.44 -19.39
C LYS A 74 14.11 4.05 -18.86
N ASP A 75 14.31 4.04 -17.53
CA ASP A 75 15.55 3.60 -16.86
C ASP A 75 15.50 2.13 -16.44
N LYS A 76 15.42 1.23 -17.42
CA LYS A 76 15.35 -0.23 -17.21
C LYS A 76 16.68 -0.88 -16.78
N SER A 77 17.75 -0.13 -16.53
CA SER A 77 19.09 -0.70 -16.45
C SER A 77 19.65 -0.94 -15.04
N ASN A 78 19.00 -0.47 -13.98
CA ASN A 78 19.60 -0.44 -12.63
C ASN A 78 18.84 -1.21 -11.56
N PHE A 79 18.21 -2.33 -11.88
CA PHE A 79 17.64 -3.23 -10.88
C PHE A 79 18.29 -4.62 -10.92
N SER A 80 18.25 -5.31 -9.80
CA SER A 80 18.53 -6.75 -9.70
C SER A 80 17.25 -7.53 -9.41
N LEU A 81 17.14 -8.75 -9.94
CA LEU A 81 16.06 -9.65 -9.58
C LEU A 81 16.44 -10.43 -8.33
N LYS A 82 15.58 -10.37 -7.32
CA LYS A 82 15.74 -11.16 -6.10
C LYS A 82 14.50 -12.02 -5.88
N LYS A 83 14.67 -13.24 -5.39
CA LYS A 83 13.54 -14.06 -4.94
C LYS A 83 13.15 -13.62 -3.52
N ILE A 84 11.88 -13.31 -3.34
CA ILE A 84 11.31 -12.94 -2.05
C ILE A 84 10.08 -13.78 -1.73
N GLU A 85 9.90 -14.14 -0.46
CA GLU A 85 8.65 -14.76 0.00
C GLU A 85 7.56 -13.71 0.13
N THR A 86 6.38 -14.04 -0.37
CA THR A 86 5.21 -13.17 -0.29
C THR A 86 4.16 -13.74 0.66
N PHE A 87 3.35 -12.86 1.22
CA PHE A 87 2.32 -13.17 2.20
C PHE A 87 1.04 -12.44 1.83
N THR A 88 -0.11 -13.07 2.04
CA THR A 88 -1.38 -12.35 1.92
C THR A 88 -1.61 -11.44 3.13
N LEU A 89 -2.34 -10.34 2.94
CA LEU A 89 -2.76 -9.50 4.07
C LEU A 89 -3.54 -10.32 5.11
N ASN A 90 -4.44 -11.20 4.66
CA ASN A 90 -5.21 -12.05 5.57
C ASN A 90 -4.33 -12.88 6.49
N SER A 91 -3.30 -13.55 5.94
CA SER A 91 -2.40 -14.37 6.76
C SER A 91 -1.65 -13.54 7.80
N ILE A 92 -1.20 -12.34 7.42
CA ILE A 92 -0.53 -11.44 8.36
C ILE A 92 -1.49 -10.97 9.46
N LEU A 93 -2.67 -10.49 9.10
CA LEU A 93 -3.64 -9.99 10.06
C LEU A 93 -4.14 -11.08 11.02
N GLU A 94 -4.24 -12.33 10.55
CA GLU A 94 -4.58 -13.49 11.37
C GLU A 94 -3.45 -13.88 12.33
N ASP A 95 -2.21 -13.91 11.87
CA ASP A 95 -1.02 -14.18 12.70
C ASP A 95 -0.94 -13.21 13.90
N TYR A 96 -1.25 -11.94 13.65
CA TYR A 96 -1.24 -10.89 14.70
C TYR A 96 -2.59 -10.67 15.37
N LYS A 97 -3.60 -11.52 15.09
CA LYS A 97 -4.93 -11.52 15.71
C LYS A 97 -5.68 -10.20 15.57
N ILE A 98 -5.48 -9.49 14.46
CA ILE A 98 -6.18 -8.25 14.16
C ILE A 98 -7.64 -8.54 13.81
N GLN A 99 -8.56 -7.88 14.49
CA GLN A 99 -10.00 -8.07 14.30
C GLN A 99 -10.66 -6.89 13.60
N HIS A 100 -10.05 -5.71 13.67
CA HIS A 100 -10.65 -4.46 13.24
C HIS A 100 -9.59 -3.51 12.66
N ILE A 101 -9.97 -2.76 11.64
CA ILE A 101 -9.13 -1.74 11.01
C ILE A 101 -9.96 -0.45 10.87
N ASP A 102 -9.54 0.64 11.49
CA ASP A 102 -10.17 1.94 11.30
C ASP A 102 -9.63 2.67 10.07
N TYR A 103 -8.33 2.59 9.84
CA TYR A 103 -7.66 3.21 8.70
C TYR A 103 -6.71 2.21 8.03
N PHE A 104 -6.86 2.06 6.73
CA PHE A 104 -6.00 1.19 5.91
C PHE A 104 -5.29 2.02 4.84
N ASN A 105 -3.96 2.07 4.90
CA ASN A 105 -3.13 2.69 3.87
C ASN A 105 -2.46 1.61 3.04
N LEU A 106 -2.70 1.61 1.74
CA LEU A 106 -2.13 0.67 0.79
C LEU A 106 -1.32 1.40 -0.27
N ASP A 107 -0.02 1.20 -0.22
CA ASP A 107 0.97 1.78 -1.13
C ASP A 107 2.06 0.71 -1.34
N VAL A 108 1.97 -0.01 -2.43
CA VAL A 108 2.84 -1.14 -2.80
C VAL A 108 3.39 -1.01 -4.23
N GLU A 109 3.45 0.23 -4.69
CA GLU A 109 4.16 0.60 -5.90
C GLU A 109 3.65 -0.12 -7.17
N GLY A 110 2.32 -0.05 -7.38
CA GLY A 110 1.63 -0.58 -8.55
C GLY A 110 1.14 -2.02 -8.42
N HIS A 111 1.21 -2.61 -7.21
CA HIS A 111 0.76 -3.98 -6.93
C HIS A 111 -0.52 -4.03 -6.06
N GLU A 112 -1.22 -2.90 -5.93
CA GLU A 112 -2.37 -2.72 -5.03
C GLU A 112 -3.51 -3.68 -5.33
N LEU A 113 -3.91 -3.78 -6.59
CA LEU A 113 -4.99 -4.69 -7.00
C LEU A 113 -4.65 -6.15 -6.74
N ASP A 114 -3.40 -6.55 -6.91
CA ASP A 114 -2.98 -7.92 -6.65
C ASP A 114 -3.09 -8.24 -5.14
N VAL A 115 -2.65 -7.33 -4.29
CA VAL A 115 -2.81 -7.44 -2.83
C VAL A 115 -4.29 -7.55 -2.44
N LEU A 116 -5.16 -6.75 -3.07
CA LEU A 116 -6.59 -6.69 -2.77
C LEU A 116 -7.37 -7.92 -3.26
N LYS A 117 -6.90 -8.65 -4.28
CA LYS A 117 -7.61 -9.83 -4.84
C LYS A 117 -8.05 -10.85 -3.77
N ASN A 118 -7.19 -11.10 -2.81
CA ASN A 118 -7.42 -12.07 -1.75
C ASN A 118 -7.58 -11.44 -0.36
N PHE A 119 -7.68 -10.11 -0.29
CA PHE A 119 -7.97 -9.42 0.97
C PHE A 119 -9.45 -9.56 1.32
N ASN A 120 -9.73 -10.10 2.51
CA ASN A 120 -11.11 -10.24 3.00
C ASN A 120 -11.63 -8.91 3.53
N ILE A 121 -11.89 -7.97 2.62
CA ILE A 121 -12.36 -6.62 2.93
C ILE A 121 -13.69 -6.64 3.70
N GLN A 122 -14.54 -7.64 3.49
CA GLN A 122 -15.82 -7.79 4.19
C GLN A 122 -15.65 -8.24 5.65
N LYS A 123 -14.55 -8.94 5.97
CA LYS A 123 -14.21 -9.33 7.34
C LYS A 123 -13.67 -8.15 8.14
N TYR A 124 -12.69 -7.45 7.57
CA TYR A 124 -11.95 -6.40 8.27
C TYR A 124 -12.62 -5.03 8.20
N LYS A 125 -13.37 -4.76 7.16
CA LYS A 125 -14.16 -3.53 6.92
C LYS A 125 -13.45 -2.24 7.35
N PRO A 126 -12.27 -1.91 6.79
CA PRO A 126 -11.61 -0.66 7.14
C PRO A 126 -12.58 0.52 6.96
N LYS A 127 -12.69 1.41 7.95
CA LYS A 127 -13.60 2.56 7.85
C LYS A 127 -13.16 3.54 6.79
N VAL A 128 -11.86 3.79 6.74
CA VAL A 128 -11.23 4.69 5.76
C VAL A 128 -10.08 3.95 5.08
N ILE A 129 -9.99 4.08 3.78
CA ILE A 129 -8.90 3.52 2.97
C ILE A 129 -8.23 4.64 2.19
N SER A 130 -6.89 4.68 2.25
CA SER A 130 -6.04 5.43 1.35
C SER A 130 -5.28 4.43 0.48
N VAL A 131 -5.37 4.56 -0.82
CA VAL A 131 -4.69 3.66 -1.76
C VAL A 131 -3.94 4.44 -2.82
N GLU A 132 -2.68 4.08 -3.04
CA GLU A 132 -1.88 4.70 -4.10
C GLU A 132 -2.53 4.42 -5.47
N PHE A 133 -2.62 5.47 -6.28
CA PHE A 133 -3.13 5.41 -7.65
C PHE A 133 -2.09 5.96 -8.62
N ILE A 134 -1.31 5.05 -9.20
CA ILE A 134 -0.31 5.40 -10.20
C ILE A 134 -0.93 5.25 -11.59
N ASP A 135 -1.10 6.35 -12.29
CA ASP A 135 -1.47 6.33 -13.71
C ASP A 135 -0.22 6.37 -14.59
N PHE A 136 0.23 5.20 -15.04
CA PHE A 136 1.41 5.04 -15.90
C PHE A 136 1.25 5.68 -17.31
N GLN A 137 0.07 6.17 -17.67
CA GLN A 137 -0.15 6.88 -18.93
C GLN A 137 0.15 8.38 -18.80
N MET A 138 0.37 8.88 -17.60
CA MET A 138 0.84 10.23 -17.39
C MET A 138 2.32 10.32 -17.74
N ASN A 139 2.63 10.80 -18.93
CA ASN A 139 4.02 11.01 -19.39
C ASN A 139 4.74 12.18 -18.73
N GLU A 140 4.03 13.00 -17.94
CA GLU A 140 4.57 14.15 -17.21
C GLU A 140 3.79 14.31 -15.90
N LEU A 141 4.42 14.89 -14.90
CA LEU A 141 3.83 15.35 -13.64
C LEU A 141 2.79 16.46 -13.86
N GLU A 142 1.82 16.22 -14.72
CA GLU A 142 0.71 17.12 -14.91
C GLU A 142 -0.32 16.94 -13.79
N PHE A 143 -0.02 17.52 -12.64
CA PHE A 143 -0.99 17.75 -11.55
C PHE A 143 -2.19 18.61 -11.98
N LYS A 144 -2.29 18.98 -13.26
CA LYS A 144 -3.29 19.93 -13.77
C LYS A 144 -4.51 19.30 -14.42
N ASN A 145 -4.51 18.04 -14.75
CA ASN A 145 -5.68 17.39 -15.30
C ASN A 145 -6.27 16.42 -14.29
N ASN A 146 -7.07 16.95 -13.37
CA ASN A 146 -8.00 16.21 -12.54
C ASN A 146 -9.04 15.48 -13.42
N ASN A 147 -8.60 14.52 -14.20
CA ASN A 147 -9.50 13.73 -15.02
C ASN A 147 -10.12 12.62 -14.15
N LEU A 148 -11.19 12.99 -13.44
CA LEU A 148 -12.00 12.05 -12.65
C LEU A 148 -12.43 10.81 -13.44
N ASP A 149 -12.61 10.95 -14.75
CA ASP A 149 -12.96 9.82 -15.62
C ASP A 149 -11.97 8.66 -15.53
N ARG A 150 -10.69 8.93 -15.33
CA ARG A 150 -9.67 7.90 -15.17
C ARG A 150 -9.83 7.14 -13.85
N ILE A 151 -10.14 7.85 -12.78
CA ILE A 151 -10.43 7.24 -11.48
C ILE A 151 -11.69 6.40 -11.61
N LEU A 152 -12.79 6.96 -12.10
CA LEU A 152 -14.08 6.28 -12.20
C LEU A 152 -14.04 5.03 -13.08
N LYS A 153 -13.14 4.98 -14.05
CA LYS A 153 -12.92 3.82 -14.93
C LYS A 153 -11.89 2.83 -14.39
N SER A 154 -11.15 3.19 -13.36
CA SER A 154 -10.08 2.34 -12.79
C SER A 154 -10.63 1.08 -12.12
N GLU A 155 -9.83 0.02 -12.12
CA GLU A 155 -10.17 -1.22 -11.42
C GLU A 155 -10.18 -1.04 -9.89
N LEU A 156 -9.35 -0.14 -9.34
CA LEU A 156 -9.37 0.19 -7.92
C LEU A 156 -10.71 0.83 -7.53
N TYR A 157 -11.20 1.81 -8.31
CA TYR A 157 -12.50 2.43 -8.06
C TYR A 157 -13.62 1.40 -8.09
N LYS A 158 -13.66 0.54 -9.13
CA LYS A 158 -14.65 -0.52 -9.26
C LYS A 158 -14.58 -1.51 -8.09
N TYR A 159 -13.37 -1.91 -7.69
CA TYR A 159 -13.17 -2.82 -6.56
C TYR A 159 -13.76 -2.24 -5.27
N PHE A 160 -13.43 -1.01 -4.92
CA PHE A 160 -13.91 -0.40 -3.67
C PHE A 160 -15.41 -0.13 -3.71
N THR A 161 -15.94 0.42 -4.81
CA THR A 161 -17.37 0.72 -4.92
C THR A 161 -18.24 -0.54 -4.92
N SER A 162 -17.77 -1.65 -5.49
CA SER A 162 -18.46 -2.95 -5.41
C SER A 162 -18.43 -3.58 -4.00
N ASN A 163 -17.59 -3.06 -3.10
CA ASN A 163 -17.46 -3.49 -1.72
C ASN A 163 -18.04 -2.48 -0.70
N ASN A 164 -18.99 -1.64 -1.12
CA ASN A 164 -19.68 -0.63 -0.30
C ASN A 164 -18.77 0.49 0.24
N TYR A 165 -17.80 0.91 -0.56
CA TYR A 165 -16.98 2.08 -0.28
C TYR A 165 -17.33 3.23 -1.21
N HIS A 166 -17.37 4.43 -0.67
CA HIS A 166 -17.57 5.67 -1.42
C HIS A 166 -16.24 6.36 -1.65
N PHE A 167 -15.98 6.78 -2.87
CA PHE A 167 -14.86 7.65 -3.19
C PHE A 167 -15.10 9.05 -2.62
N VAL A 168 -14.17 9.54 -1.82
CA VAL A 168 -14.29 10.82 -1.11
C VAL A 168 -13.36 11.87 -1.68
N ASN A 169 -12.11 11.50 -1.96
CA ASN A 169 -11.11 12.47 -2.38
C ASN A 169 -9.97 11.82 -3.16
N TRP A 170 -9.29 12.64 -3.93
CA TRP A 170 -8.01 12.33 -4.55
C TRP A 170 -6.96 13.31 -4.04
N THR A 171 -6.02 12.81 -3.25
CA THR A 171 -4.98 13.61 -2.63
C THR A 171 -3.63 13.22 -3.20
N HIS A 172 -3.03 14.10 -4.01
CA HIS A 172 -1.73 13.85 -4.62
C HIS A 172 -1.69 12.52 -5.40
N ALA A 173 -1.13 11.46 -4.82
CA ALA A 173 -1.04 10.12 -5.43
C ALA A 173 -2.09 9.13 -4.88
N ASP A 174 -2.86 9.51 -3.85
CA ASP A 174 -3.74 8.58 -3.15
C ASP A 174 -5.22 8.86 -3.43
N LEU A 175 -5.99 7.79 -3.65
CA LEU A 175 -7.44 7.81 -3.61
C LEU A 175 -7.94 7.49 -2.21
N ILE A 176 -8.89 8.26 -1.71
CA ILE A 176 -9.49 8.08 -0.40
C ILE A 176 -10.90 7.52 -0.55
N PHE A 177 -11.15 6.41 0.13
CA PHE A 177 -12.45 5.76 0.19
C PHE A 177 -12.93 5.63 1.63
N VAL A 178 -14.26 5.70 1.85
CA VAL A 178 -14.91 5.53 3.15
C VAL A 178 -15.97 4.46 3.04
N HIS A 179 -16.04 3.54 4.01
CA HIS A 179 -17.05 2.51 4.06
C HIS A 179 -18.42 3.10 4.37
N GLU A 180 -19.45 2.65 3.66
CA GLU A 180 -20.85 2.91 4.01
C GLU A 180 -21.18 2.08 5.25
N SER A 181 -21.29 2.73 6.40
CA SER A 181 -21.54 2.07 7.70
C SER A 181 -23.01 1.82 7.94
#